data_29feb1daf771508b33f8654cb8815279
#
_entry.id   29feb1daf771508b33f8654cb8815279
#
_cell.length_a   1.000
_cell.length_b   1.000
_cell.length_c   1.000
_cell.angle_alpha   90.00
_cell.angle_beta   90.00
_cell.angle_gamma   90.00
#
_symmetry.space_group_name_H-M   'P 1'
#
loop_
_entity.id
_entity.type
_entity.pdbx_description
1 polymer ?
#
loop_
_entity_poly.entity_id
_entity_poly.type
_entity_poly.pdbx_seq_one_letter_code
_entity_poly.pdbx_strand_id
1 'polypeptide(L)'
;IIGISGASGAIYGVRLLQVLRDVTDVETHLVMSAAARQTLALETDLSVRDVQALANVNHDTRDIAASISSGSFQTAGMVILPCSIKTLSGIVHSYTDGLLTRAADVVLKERRPLVLCVRETPLHLGHLRLMTQAAEIGAVIMPPVPAFYHRPQTLDDVINQTVNRVLDQFDITLPQDLFTRWQGA
;
A
#
# COMPACT_ATOMS: atom_id res chain seq x y z
N ILE A 1 -4.75 6.26 3.97
CA ILE A 1 -4.18 5.25 4.87
C ILE A 1 -3.12 4.47 4.10
N ILE A 2 -1.96 4.19 4.72
CA ILE A 2 -0.86 3.41 4.14
C ILE A 2 -0.65 2.18 5.01
N GLY A 3 -0.88 1.01 4.42
CA GLY A 3 -0.62 -0.29 5.00
C GLY A 3 0.69 -0.88 4.48
N ILE A 4 1.54 -1.42 5.35
CA ILE A 4 2.71 -2.21 4.96
C ILE A 4 2.56 -3.59 5.57
N SER A 5 2.46 -4.62 4.72
CA SER A 5 2.35 -6.01 5.18
C SER A 5 3.65 -6.80 4.94
N GLY A 6 3.70 -8.06 5.37
CA GLY A 6 4.91 -8.86 5.40
C GLY A 6 5.32 -9.51 4.07
N ALA A 7 5.00 -8.93 2.92
CA ALA A 7 5.57 -9.34 1.65
C ALA A 7 6.90 -8.60 1.39
N SER A 8 7.78 -9.17 0.59
CA SER A 8 9.01 -8.51 0.14
C SER A 8 8.70 -7.22 -0.62
N GLY A 9 9.56 -6.21 -0.50
CA GLY A 9 9.38 -4.90 -1.11
C GLY A 9 8.85 -3.84 -0.14
N ALA A 10 9.20 -3.93 1.16
CA ALA A 10 8.87 -2.90 2.15
C ALA A 10 9.30 -1.49 1.69
N ILE A 11 10.34 -1.41 0.87
CA ILE A 11 10.86 -0.16 0.30
C ILE A 11 9.83 0.62 -0.52
N TYR A 12 8.87 -0.03 -1.17
CA TYR A 12 7.81 0.66 -1.91
C TYR A 12 6.92 1.49 -0.98
N GLY A 13 6.51 0.91 0.17
CA GLY A 13 5.73 1.64 1.17
C GLY A 13 6.52 2.77 1.82
N VAL A 14 7.80 2.54 2.08
CA VAL A 14 8.73 3.58 2.58
C VAL A 14 8.83 4.73 1.58
N ARG A 15 9.04 4.42 0.31
CA ARG A 15 9.16 5.44 -0.74
C ARG A 15 7.87 6.23 -0.92
N LEU A 16 6.71 5.58 -0.84
CA LEU A 16 5.42 6.27 -0.87
C LEU A 16 5.28 7.28 0.27
N LEU A 17 5.66 6.89 1.50
CA LEU A 17 5.65 7.80 2.66
C LEU A 17 6.61 8.97 2.47
N GLN A 18 7.82 8.74 1.94
CA GLN A 18 8.78 9.81 1.64
C GLN A 18 8.20 10.82 0.66
N VAL A 19 7.57 10.35 -0.41
CA VAL A 19 6.98 11.22 -1.44
C VAL A 19 5.80 12.01 -0.87
N LEU A 20 4.93 11.38 -0.10
CA LEU A 20 3.75 12.03 0.47
C LEU A 20 4.10 13.05 1.56
N ARG A 21 5.27 12.96 2.17
CA ARG A 21 5.74 13.93 3.17
C ARG A 21 5.82 15.36 2.61
N ASP A 22 6.12 15.47 1.31
CA ASP A 22 6.26 16.75 0.61
C ASP A 22 4.92 17.23 0.00
N VAL A 23 3.83 16.48 0.18
CA VAL A 23 2.48 16.85 -0.29
C VAL A 23 1.68 17.44 0.87
N THR A 24 1.49 18.76 0.86
CA THR A 24 0.97 19.53 1.99
C THR A 24 -0.48 19.22 2.37
N ASP A 25 -1.30 18.79 1.41
CA ASP A 25 -2.75 18.59 1.61
C ASP A 25 -3.11 17.13 1.93
N VAL A 26 -2.10 16.30 2.23
CA VAL A 26 -2.28 14.87 2.54
C VAL A 26 -1.78 14.56 3.94
N GLU A 27 -2.68 14.10 4.80
CA GLU A 27 -2.33 13.49 6.08
C GLU A 27 -2.20 11.97 5.93
N THR A 28 -1.07 11.43 6.32
CA THR A 28 -0.74 10.00 6.17
C THR A 28 -0.95 9.24 7.47
N HIS A 29 -1.73 8.14 7.42
CA HIS A 29 -1.95 7.21 8.53
C HIS A 29 -1.27 5.89 8.23
N LEU A 30 -0.22 5.53 8.98
CA LEU A 30 0.56 4.32 8.76
C LEU A 30 0.12 3.17 9.67
N VAL A 31 -0.08 1.99 9.08
CA VAL A 31 -0.24 0.72 9.80
C VAL A 31 0.74 -0.31 9.26
N MET A 32 1.65 -0.79 10.12
CA MET A 32 2.61 -1.84 9.77
C MET A 32 2.26 -3.15 10.48
N SER A 33 2.13 -4.25 9.73
CA SER A 33 1.98 -5.57 10.36
C SER A 33 3.27 -5.99 11.09
N ALA A 34 3.16 -6.95 12.03
CA ALA A 34 4.35 -7.50 12.69
C ALA A 34 5.34 -8.12 11.68
N ALA A 35 4.83 -8.82 10.67
CA ALA A 35 5.67 -9.37 9.60
C ALA A 35 6.32 -8.27 8.75
N ALA A 36 5.66 -7.13 8.50
CA ALA A 36 6.24 -6.00 7.77
C ALA A 36 7.48 -5.43 8.49
N ARG A 37 7.45 -5.36 9.82
CA ARG A 37 8.59 -4.89 10.62
C ARG A 37 9.79 -5.82 10.49
N GLN A 38 9.56 -7.14 10.41
CA GLN A 38 10.61 -8.13 10.18
C GLN A 38 11.17 -8.02 8.76
N THR A 39 10.30 -7.93 7.76
CA THR A 39 10.70 -7.79 6.35
C THR A 39 11.52 -6.51 6.14
N LEU A 40 11.09 -5.38 6.73
CA LEU A 40 11.83 -4.11 6.67
C LEU A 40 13.28 -4.27 7.17
N ALA A 41 13.46 -4.92 8.32
CA ALA A 41 14.78 -5.15 8.91
C ALA A 41 15.67 -6.12 8.11
N LEU A 42 15.07 -7.01 7.31
CA LEU A 42 15.79 -7.94 6.44
C LEU A 42 16.16 -7.33 5.08
N GLU A 43 15.40 -6.35 4.62
CA GLU A 43 15.53 -5.81 3.26
C GLU A 43 16.19 -4.43 3.21
N THR A 44 16.26 -3.72 4.35
CA THR A 44 16.72 -2.33 4.39
C THR A 44 17.55 -2.08 5.67
N ASP A 45 18.32 -1.00 5.66
CA ASP A 45 19.02 -0.50 6.86
C ASP A 45 18.14 0.41 7.74
N LEU A 46 16.85 0.57 7.39
CA LEU A 46 15.93 1.44 8.09
C LEU A 46 15.33 0.76 9.33
N SER A 47 15.30 1.48 10.43
CA SER A 47 14.53 1.05 11.60
C SER A 47 13.03 1.30 11.41
N VAL A 48 12.21 0.59 12.17
CA VAL A 48 10.75 0.85 12.21
C VAL A 48 10.45 2.30 12.61
N ARG A 49 11.29 2.89 13.48
CA ARG A 49 11.14 4.30 13.92
C ARG A 49 11.39 5.28 12.78
N ASP A 50 12.38 4.99 11.92
CA ASP A 50 12.66 5.84 10.75
C ASP A 50 11.47 5.87 9.81
N VAL A 51 10.84 4.72 9.56
CA VAL A 51 9.65 4.63 8.70
C VAL A 51 8.44 5.31 9.36
N GLN A 52 8.26 5.12 10.66
CA GLN A 52 7.20 5.78 11.42
C GLN A 52 7.34 7.32 11.43
N ALA A 53 8.58 7.84 11.43
CA ALA A 53 8.85 9.27 11.37
C ALA A 53 8.48 9.92 10.01
N LEU A 54 8.22 9.12 8.98
CA LEU A 54 7.77 9.60 7.67
C LEU A 54 6.25 9.85 7.62
N ALA A 55 5.48 9.25 8.52
CA ALA A 55 4.02 9.37 8.55
C ALA A 55 3.56 10.44 9.54
N ASN A 56 2.43 11.10 9.26
CA ASN A 56 1.83 12.06 10.19
C ASN A 56 1.26 11.34 11.43
N VAL A 57 0.58 10.20 11.21
CA VAL A 57 -0.04 9.41 12.28
C VAL A 57 0.38 7.95 12.16
N ASN A 58 0.78 7.35 13.28
CA ASN A 58 1.15 5.94 13.35
C ASN A 58 0.17 5.18 14.23
N HIS A 59 -0.30 4.03 13.74
CA HIS A 59 -1.21 3.17 14.47
C HIS A 59 -0.56 1.84 14.85
N ASP A 60 -0.82 1.37 16.07
CA ASP A 60 -0.51 -0.02 16.44
C ASP A 60 -1.48 -0.94 15.68
N THR A 61 -0.96 -1.99 15.05
CA THR A 61 -1.79 -2.95 14.29
C THR A 61 -2.80 -3.71 15.18
N ARG A 62 -2.65 -3.67 16.51
CA ARG A 62 -3.54 -4.29 17.48
C ARG A 62 -4.62 -3.33 18.00
N ASP A 63 -4.48 -2.03 17.73
CA ASP A 63 -5.42 -1.02 18.20
C ASP A 63 -6.65 -0.92 17.31
N ILE A 64 -7.62 -1.79 17.56
CA ILE A 64 -8.90 -1.78 16.85
C ILE A 64 -9.82 -0.60 17.24
N ALA A 65 -9.45 0.20 18.24
CA ALA A 65 -10.16 1.42 18.61
C ALA A 65 -9.63 2.67 17.89
N ALA A 66 -8.57 2.54 17.08
CA ALA A 66 -8.02 3.64 16.29
C ALA A 66 -9.06 4.26 15.36
N SER A 67 -8.92 5.56 15.07
CA SER A 67 -9.85 6.33 14.22
C SER A 67 -10.16 5.66 12.88
N ILE A 68 -9.15 5.10 12.23
CA ILE A 68 -9.26 4.43 10.92
C ILE A 68 -10.01 3.09 10.97
N SER A 69 -10.39 2.59 12.15
CA SER A 69 -11.23 1.40 12.31
C SER A 69 -12.72 1.72 12.14
N SER A 70 -13.10 2.99 12.05
CA SER A 70 -14.48 3.47 11.95
C SER A 70 -14.76 4.10 10.59
N GLY A 71 -15.92 3.79 9.98
CA GLY A 71 -16.36 4.39 8.72
C GLY A 71 -16.70 5.88 8.85
N SER A 72 -17.01 6.37 10.05
CA SER A 72 -17.27 7.79 10.29
C SER A 72 -16.01 8.65 10.19
N PHE A 73 -14.83 8.08 10.37
CA PHE A 73 -13.57 8.76 10.11
C PHE A 73 -13.34 8.82 8.59
N GLN A 74 -13.32 10.01 8.04
CA GLN A 74 -13.20 10.20 6.60
C GLN A 74 -11.75 10.07 6.14
N THR A 75 -11.53 9.29 5.07
CA THR A 75 -10.23 9.14 4.42
C THR A 75 -10.40 9.16 2.91
N ALA A 76 -9.37 9.59 2.18
CA ALA A 76 -9.33 9.50 0.73
C ALA A 76 -9.29 8.03 0.23
N GLY A 77 -8.92 7.10 1.10
CA GLY A 77 -8.82 5.68 0.80
C GLY A 77 -7.63 5.02 1.48
N MET A 78 -7.27 3.83 1.00
CA MET A 78 -6.16 3.06 1.55
C MET A 78 -5.36 2.34 0.46
N VAL A 79 -4.05 2.36 0.60
CA VAL A 79 -3.15 1.48 -0.15
C VAL A 79 -2.46 0.51 0.79
N ILE A 80 -2.30 -0.74 0.38
CA ILE A 80 -1.44 -1.71 1.05
C ILE A 80 -0.28 -2.05 0.13
N LEU A 81 0.90 -1.58 0.49
CA LEU A 81 2.11 -1.63 -0.35
C LEU A 81 3.36 -1.97 0.49
N PRO A 82 3.89 -3.19 0.39
CA PRO A 82 3.36 -4.34 -0.34
C PRO A 82 2.19 -5.02 0.39
N CYS A 83 1.35 -5.75 -0.37
CA CYS A 83 0.26 -6.57 0.17
C CYS A 83 0.63 -8.06 0.08
N SER A 84 0.71 -8.73 1.23
CA SER A 84 0.95 -10.18 1.29
C SER A 84 -0.33 -10.98 1.03
N ILE A 85 -0.18 -12.22 0.62
CA ILE A 85 -1.32 -13.15 0.43
C ILE A 85 -2.13 -13.35 1.72
N LYS A 86 -1.48 -13.38 2.89
CA LYS A 86 -2.20 -13.42 4.18
C LYS A 86 -3.14 -12.22 4.33
N THR A 87 -2.64 -11.02 4.05
CA THR A 87 -3.42 -9.78 4.14
C THR A 87 -4.54 -9.75 3.11
N LEU A 88 -4.25 -10.11 1.86
CA LEU A 88 -5.24 -10.25 0.79
C LEU A 88 -6.37 -11.22 1.19
N SER A 89 -6.02 -12.39 1.70
CA SER A 89 -6.98 -13.40 2.15
C SER A 89 -7.85 -12.88 3.31
N GLY A 90 -7.25 -12.18 4.28
CA GLY A 90 -7.99 -11.57 5.38
C GLY A 90 -9.03 -10.55 4.89
N ILE A 91 -8.65 -9.70 3.93
CA ILE A 91 -9.54 -8.69 3.35
C ILE A 91 -10.71 -9.35 2.60
N VAL A 92 -10.40 -10.29 1.71
CA VAL A 92 -11.42 -10.99 0.90
C VAL A 92 -12.47 -11.71 1.76
N HIS A 93 -12.04 -12.29 2.88
CA HIS A 93 -12.93 -13.01 3.79
C HIS A 93 -13.49 -12.14 4.93
N SER A 94 -13.26 -10.83 4.91
CA SER A 94 -13.61 -9.89 6.00
C SER A 94 -13.10 -10.38 7.37
N TYR A 95 -11.96 -11.09 7.38
CA TYR A 95 -11.30 -11.55 8.59
C TYR A 95 -10.39 -10.46 9.14
N THR A 96 -10.94 -9.71 10.07
CA THR A 96 -10.33 -8.48 10.61
C THR A 96 -9.61 -8.77 11.94
N ASP A 97 -8.58 -9.60 11.91
CA ASP A 97 -7.78 -9.99 13.09
C ASP A 97 -6.86 -8.86 13.63
N GLY A 98 -6.84 -7.72 12.95
CA GLY A 98 -6.07 -6.55 13.36
C GLY A 98 -6.43 -5.32 12.55
N LEU A 99 -5.88 -4.17 12.97
CA LEU A 99 -6.24 -2.87 12.41
C LEU A 99 -5.96 -2.76 10.90
N LEU A 100 -4.93 -3.43 10.38
CA LEU A 100 -4.58 -3.37 8.96
C LEU A 100 -5.72 -3.91 8.08
N THR A 101 -6.24 -5.10 8.39
CA THR A 101 -7.36 -5.71 7.67
C THR A 101 -8.69 -5.03 8.01
N ARG A 102 -8.86 -4.56 9.25
CA ARG A 102 -10.05 -3.81 9.65
C ARG A 102 -10.18 -2.49 8.90
N ALA A 103 -9.09 -1.71 8.79
CA ALA A 103 -9.12 -0.45 8.04
C ALA A 103 -9.43 -0.68 6.55
N ALA A 104 -8.90 -1.74 5.95
CA ALA A 104 -9.22 -2.11 4.56
C ALA A 104 -10.71 -2.48 4.39
N ASP A 105 -11.26 -3.28 5.31
CA ASP A 105 -12.69 -3.64 5.34
C ASP A 105 -13.58 -2.39 5.47
N VAL A 106 -13.18 -1.45 6.33
CA VAL A 106 -13.89 -0.16 6.48
C VAL A 106 -13.84 0.65 5.20
N VAL A 107 -12.69 0.77 4.55
CA VAL A 107 -12.54 1.51 3.30
C VAL A 107 -13.44 0.93 2.21
N LEU A 108 -13.49 -0.41 2.09
CA LEU A 108 -14.36 -1.09 1.12
C LEU A 108 -15.85 -0.87 1.41
N LYS A 109 -16.31 -1.06 2.66
CA LYS A 109 -17.73 -0.88 2.99
C LYS A 109 -18.21 0.55 2.82
N GLU A 110 -17.32 1.54 2.96
CA GLU A 110 -17.58 2.96 2.73
C GLU A 110 -17.39 3.35 1.24
N ARG A 111 -17.11 2.38 0.37
CA ARG A 111 -16.90 2.56 -1.08
C ARG A 111 -15.79 3.57 -1.41
N ARG A 112 -14.76 3.61 -0.58
CA ARG A 112 -13.56 4.40 -0.82
C ARG A 112 -12.51 3.56 -1.55
N PRO A 113 -11.59 4.18 -2.32
CA PRO A 113 -10.54 3.45 -3.02
C PRO A 113 -9.68 2.59 -2.07
N LEU A 114 -9.56 1.30 -2.39
CA LEU A 114 -8.61 0.38 -1.77
C LEU A 114 -7.69 -0.19 -2.85
N VAL A 115 -6.40 0.12 -2.76
CA VAL A 115 -5.37 -0.38 -3.67
C VAL A 115 -4.54 -1.44 -2.99
N LEU A 116 -4.48 -2.63 -3.56
CA LEU A 116 -3.74 -3.78 -3.04
C LEU A 116 -2.56 -4.09 -3.97
N CYS A 117 -1.36 -3.67 -3.56
CA CYS A 117 -0.13 -3.96 -4.29
C CYS A 117 0.37 -5.36 -3.92
N VAL A 118 -0.36 -6.36 -4.40
CA VAL A 118 -0.09 -7.77 -4.07
C VAL A 118 1.27 -8.20 -4.61
N ARG A 119 2.14 -8.66 -3.69
CA ARG A 119 3.48 -9.15 -4.06
C ARG A 119 3.61 -10.62 -3.67
N GLU A 120 3.59 -11.48 -4.70
CA GLU A 120 3.77 -12.92 -4.60
C GLU A 120 4.18 -13.49 -5.97
N THR A 121 5.08 -14.48 -5.96
CA THR A 121 5.47 -15.21 -7.17
C THR A 121 6.15 -16.54 -6.79
N PRO A 122 5.91 -17.66 -7.54
CA PRO A 122 4.85 -17.84 -8.52
C PRO A 122 3.45 -17.87 -7.90
N LEU A 123 2.43 -17.65 -8.72
CA LEU A 123 1.03 -17.68 -8.27
C LEU A 123 0.40 -19.06 -8.54
N HIS A 124 -0.25 -19.63 -7.53
CA HIS A 124 -1.14 -20.78 -7.72
C HIS A 124 -2.61 -20.32 -7.85
N LEU A 125 -3.49 -21.22 -8.26
CA LEU A 125 -4.91 -20.92 -8.51
C LEU A 125 -5.62 -20.27 -7.32
N GLY A 126 -5.28 -20.64 -6.08
CA GLY A 126 -5.85 -20.03 -4.88
C GLY A 126 -5.53 -18.54 -4.79
N HIS A 127 -4.28 -18.14 -5.08
CA HIS A 127 -3.89 -16.71 -5.11
C HIS A 127 -4.67 -15.94 -6.17
N LEU A 128 -4.82 -16.50 -7.37
CA LEU A 128 -5.57 -15.89 -8.46
C LEU A 128 -7.05 -15.70 -8.10
N ARG A 129 -7.67 -16.71 -7.45
CA ARG A 129 -9.05 -16.61 -6.96
C ARG A 129 -9.21 -15.52 -5.91
N LEU A 130 -8.27 -15.40 -4.96
CA LEU A 130 -8.30 -14.32 -3.98
C LEU A 130 -8.19 -12.94 -4.64
N MET A 131 -7.33 -12.78 -5.65
CA MET A 131 -7.22 -11.52 -6.39
C MET A 131 -8.52 -11.19 -7.14
N THR A 132 -9.15 -12.20 -7.77
CA THR A 132 -10.45 -12.04 -8.44
C THR A 132 -11.52 -11.60 -7.45
N GLN A 133 -11.66 -12.30 -6.33
CA GLN A 133 -12.64 -11.94 -5.31
C GLN A 133 -12.39 -10.55 -4.71
N ALA A 134 -11.13 -10.15 -4.50
CA ALA A 134 -10.80 -8.80 -4.05
C ALA A 134 -11.24 -7.73 -5.07
N ALA A 135 -11.06 -7.98 -6.37
CA ALA A 135 -11.53 -7.09 -7.41
C ALA A 135 -13.06 -7.04 -7.49
N GLU A 136 -13.76 -8.17 -7.31
CA GLU A 136 -15.21 -8.26 -7.28
C GLU A 136 -15.84 -7.43 -6.15
N ILE A 137 -15.20 -7.37 -4.98
CA ILE A 137 -15.65 -6.54 -3.85
C ILE A 137 -15.19 -5.07 -3.94
N GLY A 138 -14.50 -4.68 -5.01
CA GLY A 138 -14.18 -3.29 -5.32
C GLY A 138 -12.75 -2.84 -5.03
N ALA A 139 -11.83 -3.75 -4.66
CA ALA A 139 -10.43 -3.40 -4.52
C ALA A 139 -9.72 -3.32 -5.88
N VAL A 140 -8.76 -2.42 -6.01
CA VAL A 140 -7.85 -2.35 -7.15
C VAL A 140 -6.67 -3.28 -6.89
N ILE A 141 -6.50 -4.30 -7.74
CA ILE A 141 -5.34 -5.20 -7.66
C ILE A 141 -4.22 -4.63 -8.54
N MET A 142 -3.15 -4.19 -7.88
CA MET A 142 -2.04 -3.50 -8.52
C MET A 142 -0.68 -4.11 -8.09
N PRO A 143 -0.31 -5.28 -8.57
CA PRO A 143 1.00 -5.86 -8.28
C PRO A 143 2.13 -4.90 -8.70
N PRO A 144 3.22 -4.80 -7.93
CA PRO A 144 4.36 -3.92 -8.28
C PRO A 144 5.19 -4.56 -9.41
N VAL A 145 4.59 -4.61 -10.61
CA VAL A 145 5.23 -5.16 -11.82
C VAL A 145 6.04 -4.07 -12.50
N PRO A 146 7.36 -4.28 -12.72
CA PRO A 146 8.20 -3.30 -13.39
C PRO A 146 7.70 -2.94 -14.79
N ALA A 147 7.68 -1.64 -15.11
CA ALA A 147 7.45 -1.13 -16.46
C ALA A 147 8.79 -0.70 -17.08
N PHE A 148 9.01 -1.04 -18.34
CA PHE A 148 10.28 -0.77 -19.02
C PHE A 148 10.21 0.30 -20.11
N TYR A 149 9.02 0.79 -20.46
CA TYR A 149 8.84 1.79 -21.52
C TYR A 149 9.52 3.14 -21.20
N HIS A 150 9.72 3.47 -19.92
CA HIS A 150 10.43 4.66 -19.48
C HIS A 150 11.94 4.46 -19.32
N ARG A 151 12.47 3.27 -19.70
CA ARG A 151 13.89 2.89 -19.68
C ARG A 151 14.57 3.06 -18.32
N PRO A 152 14.09 2.42 -17.25
CA PRO A 152 14.66 2.55 -15.91
C PRO A 152 16.13 2.11 -15.91
N GLN A 153 16.99 2.86 -15.20
CA GLN A 153 18.42 2.58 -15.08
C GLN A 153 18.78 2.04 -13.69
N THR A 154 17.92 2.31 -12.71
CA THR A 154 18.13 1.96 -11.31
C THR A 154 16.90 1.26 -10.75
N LEU A 155 17.05 0.61 -9.57
CA LEU A 155 15.91 0.09 -8.83
C LEU A 155 14.99 1.22 -8.35
N ASP A 156 15.54 2.38 -8.02
CA ASP A 156 14.76 3.54 -7.61
C ASP A 156 13.83 4.02 -8.73
N ASP A 157 14.23 3.95 -9.99
CA ASP A 157 13.36 4.28 -11.11
C ASP A 157 12.14 3.34 -11.19
N VAL A 158 12.33 2.05 -10.93
CA VAL A 158 11.25 1.06 -10.88
C VAL A 158 10.32 1.32 -9.70
N ILE A 159 10.88 1.60 -8.53
CA ILE A 159 10.12 1.91 -7.32
C ILE A 159 9.32 3.21 -7.53
N ASN A 160 9.95 4.25 -8.04
CA ASN A 160 9.34 5.55 -8.31
C ASN A 160 8.16 5.44 -9.28
N GLN A 161 8.30 4.65 -10.36
CA GLN A 161 7.23 4.42 -11.31
C GLN A 161 6.02 3.77 -10.62
N THR A 162 6.22 2.74 -9.82
CA THR A 162 5.15 2.07 -9.08
C THR A 162 4.48 3.02 -8.09
N VAL A 163 5.26 3.78 -7.30
CA VAL A 163 4.76 4.73 -6.32
C VAL A 163 3.92 5.83 -6.99
N ASN A 164 4.40 6.40 -8.08
CA ASN A 164 3.64 7.43 -8.81
C ASN A 164 2.31 6.87 -9.35
N ARG A 165 2.33 5.63 -9.88
CA ARG A 165 1.09 4.96 -10.36
C ARG A 165 0.10 4.65 -9.24
N VAL A 166 0.59 4.38 -8.02
CA VAL A 166 -0.26 4.27 -6.83
C VAL A 166 -0.94 5.60 -6.52
N LEU A 167 -0.19 6.71 -6.56
CA LEU A 167 -0.74 8.05 -6.32
C LEU A 167 -1.84 8.43 -7.32
N ASP A 168 -1.69 8.01 -8.60
CA ASP A 168 -2.73 8.19 -9.63
C ASP A 168 -4.07 7.55 -9.24
N GLN A 169 -4.09 6.47 -8.46
CA GLN A 169 -5.33 5.80 -8.01
C GLN A 169 -6.11 6.62 -6.97
N PHE A 170 -5.50 7.65 -6.41
CA PHE A 170 -6.08 8.53 -5.40
C PHE A 170 -6.20 9.98 -5.90
N ASP A 171 -5.98 10.22 -7.20
CA ASP A 171 -5.96 11.55 -7.81
C ASP A 171 -4.97 12.53 -7.13
N ILE A 172 -3.90 11.98 -6.53
CA ILE A 172 -2.85 12.77 -5.90
C ILE A 172 -1.81 13.14 -6.97
N THR A 173 -1.77 14.42 -7.29
CA THR A 173 -0.81 14.97 -8.26
C THR A 173 0.43 15.50 -7.54
N LEU A 174 1.59 15.09 -8.00
CA LEU A 174 2.87 15.62 -7.53
C LEU A 174 3.26 16.87 -8.33
N PRO A 175 4.04 17.80 -7.75
CA PRO A 175 4.61 18.94 -8.49
C PRO A 175 5.45 18.51 -9.70
N GLN A 176 6.10 17.35 -9.59
CA GLN A 176 6.83 16.69 -10.66
C GLN A 176 6.63 15.19 -10.57
N ASP A 177 6.31 14.54 -11.70
CA ASP A 177 6.23 13.08 -11.76
C ASP A 177 7.58 12.43 -11.43
N LEU A 178 7.51 11.28 -10.76
CA LEU A 178 8.70 10.52 -10.36
C LEU A 178 9.32 9.71 -11.52
N PHE A 179 8.66 9.67 -12.67
CA PHE A 179 9.11 8.98 -13.88
C PHE A 179 8.56 9.68 -15.13
N THR A 180 9.11 9.40 -16.29
CA THR A 180 8.59 9.91 -17.56
C THR A 180 7.33 9.12 -17.96
N ARG A 181 6.17 9.80 -17.99
CA ARG A 181 4.91 9.22 -18.42
C ARG A 181 4.93 8.90 -19.91
N TRP A 182 4.22 7.83 -20.28
CA TRP A 182 4.03 7.48 -21.69
C TRP A 182 3.21 8.55 -22.41
N GLN A 183 3.75 9.10 -23.50
CA GLN A 183 3.12 10.14 -24.31
C GLN A 183 2.67 9.64 -25.70
N GLY A 184 2.81 8.36 -25.96
CA GLY A 184 2.64 7.74 -27.27
C GLY A 184 3.98 7.47 -27.94
N ALA A 185 3.95 6.81 -29.12
CA ALA A 185 5.12 6.52 -29.95
C ALA A 185 5.22 7.50 -31.11
#